data_eedfffadb139bb661db08342d223180b
#
_entry.id   eedfffadb139bb661db08342d223180b
#
_cell.length_a   1.000
_cell.length_b   1.000
_cell.length_c   1.000
_cell.angle_alpha   90.00
_cell.angle_beta   90.00
_cell.angle_gamma   90.00
#
_symmetry.space_group_name_H-M   'P 1'
#
loop_
_entity.id
_entity.type
_entity.pdbx_description
1 polymer ?
#
loop_
_entity_poly.entity_id
_entity_poly.type
_entity_poly.pdbx_seq_one_letter_code
_entity_poly.pdbx_strand_id
1 'polypeptide(L)'
;MQEGARGMRLAIAGYDRVMEGADMRASILTLAQGECVPWHYHSTITDSFVCLEGPMEVETRAPRALHLLEPGQRCAVAPMTAHTVHGVAGGACKFLLLQGVGVYDNVAVS
;
A
#
# COMPACT_ATOMS: atom_id res chain seq x y z
N MET A 1 0.30 -1.69 -16.76
CA MET A 1 0.26 -1.14 -16.34
C MET A 1 0.70 -0.42 -15.93
N GLN A 2 1.00 -0.17 -15.90
CA GLN A 2 1.47 0.34 -15.31
C GLN A 2 1.09 1.27 -14.85
N GLU A 3 0.44 1.21 -14.43
CA GLU A 3 -0.05 2.01 -13.93
C GLU A 3 0.52 2.67 -13.06
N GLY A 4 0.65 2.23 -12.19
CA GLY A 4 1.23 2.99 -11.23
C GLY A 4 2.18 3.83 -11.85
N ALA A 5 2.30 3.57 -12.96
CA ALA A 5 3.22 4.23 -13.64
C ALA A 5 3.04 5.65 -13.68
N ARG A 6 1.94 6.13 -13.48
CA ARG A 6 1.85 7.44 -13.58
C ARG A 6 2.61 8.08 -12.54
N GLY A 7 2.55 7.76 -11.33
CA GLY A 7 3.25 8.40 -10.25
C GLY A 7 4.55 7.73 -9.91
N MET A 8 4.63 6.42 -9.99
CA MET A 8 5.82 5.71 -9.60
C MET A 8 5.78 4.29 -10.13
N ARG A 9 6.93 3.70 -10.22
CA ARG A 9 7.05 2.28 -10.47
C ARG A 9 7.41 1.63 -9.17
N LEU A 10 6.76 0.53 -8.85
CA LEU A 10 7.08 -0.22 -7.67
C LEU A 10 8.22 -1.19 -7.96
N ALA A 11 9.29 -1.07 -7.19
CA ALA A 11 10.42 -1.99 -7.28
C ALA A 11 10.32 -2.98 -6.15
N ILE A 12 9.37 -3.91 -6.27
CA ILE A 12 9.08 -4.88 -5.21
C ILE A 12 9.07 -6.30 -5.78
N ALA A 13 9.18 -7.27 -4.89
CA ALA A 13 9.31 -8.67 -5.29
C ALA A 13 8.08 -9.21 -5.99
N GLY A 14 6.88 -8.77 -5.60
CA GLY A 14 5.66 -9.26 -6.24
C GLY A 14 4.54 -8.25 -6.22
N TYR A 15 3.79 -8.23 -7.32
CA TYR A 15 2.62 -7.37 -7.46
C TYR A 15 1.61 -8.16 -8.28
N ASP A 16 0.58 -8.68 -7.62
CA ASP A 16 -0.39 -9.55 -8.25
C ASP A 16 -1.78 -8.94 -8.13
N ARG A 17 -2.36 -8.51 -9.27
CA ARG A 17 -3.70 -7.97 -9.29
C ARG A 17 -4.70 -9.11 -9.19
N VAL A 18 -5.42 -9.17 -8.07
CA VAL A 18 -6.38 -10.24 -7.81
C VAL A 18 -7.69 -9.97 -8.53
N MET A 19 -8.14 -8.74 -8.50
CA MET A 19 -9.44 -8.38 -9.03
C MET A 19 -9.51 -6.88 -9.21
N GLU A 20 -10.24 -6.42 -10.22
CA GLU A 20 -10.42 -4.99 -10.37
C GLU A 20 -11.73 -4.67 -11.09
N GLY A 21 -12.33 -3.55 -10.69
CA GLY A 21 -13.51 -2.99 -11.32
C GLY A 21 -13.23 -1.55 -11.66
N ALA A 22 -14.28 -0.84 -12.07
CA ALA A 22 -14.13 0.55 -12.52
C ALA A 22 -13.71 1.46 -11.37
N ASP A 23 -14.08 1.14 -10.14
CA ASP A 23 -13.90 2.01 -8.99
C ASP A 23 -13.19 1.34 -7.83
N MET A 24 -12.65 0.13 -8.01
CA MET A 24 -11.84 -0.51 -6.99
C MET A 24 -10.96 -1.60 -7.56
N ARG A 25 -9.92 -1.93 -6.83
CA ARG A 25 -8.98 -2.96 -7.22
C ARG A 25 -8.42 -3.64 -5.98
N ALA A 26 -8.11 -4.91 -6.11
CA ALA A 26 -7.52 -5.71 -5.05
C ALA A 26 -6.24 -6.33 -5.58
N SER A 27 -5.17 -6.23 -4.81
CA SER A 27 -3.86 -6.75 -5.22
C SER A 27 -3.16 -7.37 -4.03
N ILE A 28 -2.28 -8.34 -4.32
CA ILE A 28 -1.38 -8.86 -3.30
C ILE A 28 0.01 -8.37 -3.63
N LEU A 29 0.63 -7.69 -2.69
CA LEU A 29 1.97 -7.17 -2.83
C LEU A 29 2.92 -7.96 -1.93
N THR A 30 4.10 -8.26 -2.47
CA THR A 30 5.15 -8.93 -1.72
C THR A 30 6.37 -8.02 -1.69
N LEU A 31 6.83 -7.70 -0.49
CA LEU A 31 8.03 -6.90 -0.29
C LEU A 31 9.12 -7.82 0.23
N ALA A 32 10.23 -7.88 -0.48
CA ALA A 32 11.40 -8.59 0.01
C ALA A 32 12.11 -7.72 1.06
N GLN A 33 13.06 -8.29 1.76
CA GLN A 33 13.83 -7.54 2.73
C GLN A 33 14.40 -6.26 2.10
N GLY A 34 14.23 -5.14 2.76
CA GLY A 34 14.73 -3.85 2.31
C GLY A 34 13.85 -3.11 1.34
N GLU A 35 12.78 -3.73 0.86
CA GLU A 35 11.88 -3.07 -0.08
C GLU A 35 10.78 -2.31 0.65
N CYS A 36 10.21 -1.33 -0.02
CA CYS A 36 9.10 -0.57 0.53
C CYS A 36 8.20 -0.07 -0.59
N VAL A 37 6.98 0.31 -0.23
CA VAL A 37 6.15 1.13 -1.10
C VAL A 37 6.47 2.58 -0.71
N PRO A 38 7.06 3.37 -1.62
CA PRO A 38 7.51 4.73 -1.28
C PRO A 38 6.36 5.64 -0.87
N TRP A 39 6.69 6.74 -0.21
CA TRP A 39 5.71 7.73 0.22
C TRP A 39 4.87 8.23 -0.95
N HIS A 40 3.56 8.16 -0.80
CA HIS A 40 2.61 8.62 -1.81
C HIS A 40 1.24 8.82 -1.16
N TYR A 41 0.32 9.44 -1.91
CA TYR A 41 -1.06 9.50 -1.49
C TYR A 41 -1.98 9.27 -2.68
N HIS A 42 -3.23 9.01 -2.41
CA HIS A 42 -4.29 8.88 -3.42
C HIS A 42 -5.31 9.98 -3.17
N SER A 43 -5.83 10.60 -4.25
CA SER A 43 -6.72 11.74 -4.09
C SER A 43 -8.11 11.34 -3.65
N THR A 44 -8.60 10.20 -4.09
CA THR A 44 -10.01 9.85 -3.95
C THR A 44 -10.22 8.53 -3.21
N ILE A 45 -9.36 7.55 -3.43
CA ILE A 45 -9.58 6.21 -2.87
C ILE A 45 -8.98 6.06 -1.48
N THR A 46 -9.50 5.08 -0.76
CA THR A 46 -8.92 4.61 0.50
C THR A 46 -8.04 3.40 0.20
N ASP A 47 -6.88 3.31 0.83
CA ASP A 47 -6.04 2.13 0.81
C ASP A 47 -6.32 1.31 2.06
N SER A 48 -6.77 0.07 1.90
CA SER A 48 -6.96 -0.84 3.03
C SER A 48 -5.94 -1.97 2.92
N PHE A 49 -5.20 -2.19 4.00
CA PHE A 49 -4.13 -3.17 4.05
C PHE A 49 -4.51 -4.31 4.98
N VAL A 50 -4.39 -5.54 4.51
CA VAL A 50 -4.55 -6.74 5.34
C VAL A 50 -3.24 -7.48 5.31
N CYS A 51 -2.59 -7.62 6.46
CA CYS A 51 -1.31 -8.31 6.54
C CYS A 51 -1.52 -9.81 6.33
N LEU A 52 -0.78 -10.39 5.40
CA LEU A 52 -0.80 -11.84 5.15
C LEU A 52 0.44 -12.51 5.74
N GLU A 53 1.60 -11.92 5.54
CA GLU A 53 2.86 -12.36 6.13
C GLU A 53 3.58 -11.12 6.62
N GLY A 54 4.04 -11.14 7.84
CA GLY A 54 4.61 -9.95 8.43
C GLY A 54 5.63 -10.26 9.50
N PRO A 55 5.80 -9.33 10.42
CA PRO A 55 4.99 -8.11 10.63
C PRO A 55 5.30 -7.01 9.64
N MET A 56 4.35 -6.13 9.43
CA MET A 56 4.50 -5.01 8.52
C MET A 56 4.08 -3.71 9.19
N GLU A 57 4.52 -2.59 8.61
CA GLU A 57 4.16 -1.27 9.11
C GLU A 57 3.61 -0.41 8.00
N VAL A 58 2.56 0.35 8.32
CA VAL A 58 2.02 1.39 7.45
C VAL A 58 2.18 2.70 8.21
N GLU A 59 2.99 3.63 7.67
CA GLU A 59 3.22 4.93 8.29
C GLU A 59 2.47 5.99 7.53
N THR A 60 1.88 6.93 8.25
CA THR A 60 1.19 8.06 7.63
C THR A 60 1.77 9.38 8.13
N ARG A 61 1.45 10.45 7.39
CA ARG A 61 1.70 11.83 7.77
C ARG A 61 0.36 12.54 7.82
N ALA A 62 0.20 13.56 8.66
CA ALA A 62 -0.95 14.43 8.74
C ALA A 62 -2.29 13.69 8.71
N PRO A 63 -2.61 12.86 9.67
CA PRO A 63 -1.89 12.77 10.93
C PRO A 63 -0.73 11.79 10.85
N ARG A 64 0.27 12.03 11.67
CA ARG A 64 1.37 11.10 11.81
C ARG A 64 0.89 9.90 12.62
N ALA A 65 1.04 8.72 12.05
CA ALA A 65 0.66 7.49 12.73
C ALA A 65 1.50 6.33 12.21
N LEU A 66 1.63 5.30 13.04
CA LEU A 66 2.35 4.10 12.68
C LEU A 66 1.45 2.92 13.02
N HIS A 67 1.08 2.16 11.99
CA HIS A 67 0.23 0.99 12.16
C HIS A 67 1.09 -0.25 12.02
N LEU A 68 1.23 -1.00 13.10
CA LEU A 68 1.96 -2.26 13.11
C LEU A 68 0.95 -3.38 12.92
N LEU A 69 1.14 -4.18 11.89
CA LEU A 69 0.20 -5.26 11.56
C LEU A 69 0.89 -6.61 11.59
N GLU A 70 0.32 -7.51 12.38
CA GLU A 70 0.67 -8.92 12.34
C GLU A 70 -0.27 -9.63 11.36
N PRO A 71 0.05 -10.83 10.91
CA PRO A 71 -0.82 -11.55 9.97
C PRO A 71 -2.28 -11.60 10.43
N GLY A 72 -3.18 -11.23 9.54
CA GLY A 72 -4.61 -11.16 9.82
C GLY A 72 -5.10 -9.81 10.29
N GLN A 73 -4.19 -8.90 10.67
CA GLN A 73 -4.58 -7.56 11.10
C GLN A 73 -4.65 -6.62 9.92
N ARG A 74 -5.39 -5.54 10.08
CA ARG A 74 -5.62 -4.61 8.98
C ARG A 74 -5.71 -3.16 9.45
N CYS A 75 -5.47 -2.25 8.52
CA CYS A 75 -5.71 -0.83 8.73
C CYS A 75 -6.11 -0.20 7.41
N ALA A 76 -6.61 1.02 7.48
CA ALA A 76 -7.01 1.76 6.29
C ALA A 76 -6.41 3.17 6.33
N VAL A 77 -6.02 3.66 5.16
CA VAL A 77 -5.49 5.01 4.99
C VAL A 77 -6.46 5.80 4.13
N ALA A 78 -6.95 6.91 4.66
CA ALA A 78 -7.92 7.74 3.97
C ALA A 78 -7.31 8.45 2.76
N PRO A 79 -8.13 8.93 1.83
CA PRO A 79 -7.64 9.75 0.73
C PRO A 79 -6.85 10.95 1.23
N MET A 80 -5.96 11.45 0.42
CA MET A 80 -5.14 12.64 0.69
C MET A 80 -4.21 12.50 1.90
N THR A 81 -3.90 11.27 2.28
CA THR A 81 -3.01 10.99 3.40
C THR A 81 -1.76 10.30 2.88
N ALA A 82 -0.63 11.01 2.94
CA ALA A 82 0.64 10.43 2.49
C ALA A 82 1.03 9.26 3.40
N HIS A 83 1.48 8.18 2.80
CA HIS A 83 1.84 6.98 3.54
C HIS A 83 2.93 6.18 2.83
N THR A 84 3.57 5.31 3.58
CA THR A 84 4.57 4.36 3.10
C THR A 84 4.34 3.03 3.79
N VAL A 85 4.77 1.95 3.15
CA VAL A 85 4.57 0.59 3.66
C VAL A 85 5.89 -0.17 3.57
N HIS A 86 6.21 -0.91 4.62
CA HIS A 86 7.42 -1.74 4.64
C HIS A 86 7.29 -2.82 5.71
N GLY A 87 8.16 -3.81 5.66
CA GLY A 87 8.24 -4.79 6.74
C GLY A 87 8.86 -4.15 7.98
N VAL A 88 8.56 -4.71 9.14
CA VAL A 88 9.13 -4.25 10.40
C VAL A 88 10.65 -4.42 10.33
N ALA A 89 11.38 -3.40 10.74
CA ALA A 89 12.84 -3.40 10.71
C ALA A 89 13.41 -3.73 9.34
N GLY A 90 12.68 -3.38 8.28
CA GLY A 90 13.13 -3.65 6.92
C GLY A 90 12.97 -5.09 6.47
N GLY A 91 12.26 -5.90 7.23
CA GLY A 91 12.04 -7.31 6.88
C GLY A 91 11.07 -7.49 5.72
N ALA A 92 10.91 -8.74 5.28
CA ALA A 92 9.98 -9.08 4.22
C ALA A 92 8.55 -9.09 4.75
N CYS A 93 7.59 -8.81 3.88
CA CYS A 93 6.18 -8.93 4.22
C CYS A 93 5.33 -9.14 2.97
N LYS A 94 4.09 -9.54 3.18
CA LYS A 94 3.13 -9.72 2.10
C LYS A 94 1.78 -9.27 2.61
N PHE A 95 1.04 -8.55 1.77
CA PHE A 95 -0.26 -8.03 2.19
C PHE A 95 -1.25 -7.94 1.04
N LEU A 96 -2.52 -8.00 1.40
CA LEU A 96 -3.62 -7.73 0.49
C LEU A 96 -3.90 -6.22 0.55
N LEU A 97 -3.96 -5.59 -0.60
CA LEU A 97 -4.22 -4.17 -0.73
C LEU A 97 -5.54 -3.97 -1.46
N LEU A 98 -6.50 -3.36 -0.78
CA LEU A 98 -7.80 -3.04 -1.35
C LEU A 98 -7.84 -1.53 -1.57
N GLN A 99 -8.05 -1.11 -2.80
CA GLN A 99 -8.01 0.30 -3.19
C GLN A 99 -9.35 0.69 -3.80
N GLY A 100 -10.04 1.56 -3.15
CA GLY A 100 -11.38 2.01 -3.57
C GLY A 100 -12.02 2.83 -2.46
N VAL A 101 -13.18 3.27 -2.60
CA VAL A 101 -13.98 3.22 -3.84
C VAL A 101 -13.79 4.57 -4.52
N GLY A 102 -13.60 4.57 -5.84
CA GLY A 102 -13.39 5.81 -6.60
C GLY A 102 -12.34 5.66 -7.68
N VAL A 103 -12.02 6.77 -8.32
CA VAL A 103 -11.03 6.80 -9.38
C VAL A 103 -9.63 6.69 -8.78
N TYR A 104 -8.87 5.72 -9.24
CA TYR A 104 -7.51 5.50 -8.76
C TYR A 104 -6.56 6.55 -9.33
N ASP A 105 -5.71 7.08 -8.46
CA ASP A 105 -4.52 7.83 -8.87
C ASP A 105 -3.42 7.53 -7.87
N ASN A 106 -2.22 7.96 -8.16
CA ASN A 106 -1.08 7.77 -7.27
C ASN A 106 -0.18 8.97 -7.40
N VAL A 107 0.02 9.70 -6.30
CA VAL A 107 0.83 10.91 -6.29
C VAL A 107 2.04 10.67 -5.39
N ALA A 108 3.20 10.59 -5.99
CA ALA A 108 4.44 10.39 -5.24
C ALA A 108 4.80 11.66 -4.48
N VAL A 109 5.34 11.50 -3.27
CA VAL A 109 5.79 12.62 -2.44
C VAL A 109 7.16 12.29 -1.87
N SER A 110 7.88 13.31 -1.45
CA SER A 110 9.20 13.09 -0.88
C SER A 110 9.19 13.15 0.63
#